data_a93f0fd00dcdca4a88c9dc0ff6e0f22a
#
_entry.id   a93f0fd00dcdca4a88c9dc0ff6e0f22a
#
_cell.length_a   1.000
_cell.length_b   1.000
_cell.length_c   1.000
_cell.angle_alpha   90.00
_cell.angle_beta   90.00
_cell.angle_gamma   90.00
#
_symmetry.space_group_name_H-M   'P 1'
#
loop_
_entity.id
_entity.type
_entity.pdbx_description
1 polymer ?
#
loop_
_entity_poly.entity_id
_entity_poly.type
_entity_poly.pdbx_seq_one_letter_code
_entity_poly.pdbx_strand_id
1 'polypeptide(L)'
;MAALFADDPRCGSASGGNGAAWRVICATQVLGIVGRRMILYFLDLVGVAVFAVSGVLAARSRGVDLLGVLVIAAITAIGGGTLRDLLLNRYPIFWITDAQYLTVIIASALLTVGYVRVRPPPGNALLVADAFGLALFALSGAQVAEAAQCPPIIVVLMGTMTGVAGGVLRDVITAQVPLILRRDIYATAAIVGVAFYLLLQAFGLQRSQAFGGGMVVVVALRLLAIRWGLHCC
;
A
#
# COMPACT_ATOMS: atom_id res chain seq x y z
N MET A 1 15.88 -3.57 20.32
CA MET A 1 14.83 -2.52 20.33
C MET A 1 15.11 -1.36 21.30
N ALA A 2 15.80 -1.57 22.42
CA ALA A 2 16.15 -0.50 23.36
C ALA A 2 17.30 0.43 22.93
N ALA A 3 18.18 -0.01 22.04
CA ALA A 3 19.37 0.74 21.62
C ALA A 3 19.12 1.88 20.59
N LEU A 4 17.94 1.93 19.96
CA LEU A 4 17.62 2.95 18.95
C LEU A 4 17.04 4.24 19.57
N PHE A 5 16.85 4.28 20.89
CA PHE A 5 16.26 5.41 21.62
C PHE A 5 17.26 6.20 22.48
N ALA A 6 18.53 5.79 22.50
CA ALA A 6 19.55 6.45 23.32
C ALA A 6 20.12 7.75 22.73
N ASP A 7 19.90 8.01 21.42
CA ASP A 7 20.52 9.13 20.70
C ASP A 7 19.54 10.21 20.18
N ASP A 8 18.33 10.35 20.76
CA ASP A 8 17.51 11.54 20.47
C ASP A 8 17.98 12.72 21.33
N PRO A 9 18.62 13.73 20.73
CA PRO A 9 19.18 14.88 21.49
C PRO A 9 18.10 15.70 22.22
N ARG A 10 16.82 15.43 21.99
CA ARG A 10 15.69 16.09 22.66
C ARG A 10 15.32 15.47 23.99
N CYS A 11 15.75 14.25 24.29
CA CYS A 11 15.54 13.60 25.60
C CYS A 11 16.68 13.82 26.60
N GLY A 12 17.83 14.33 26.17
CA GLY A 12 19.07 14.40 26.97
C GLY A 12 19.30 15.67 27.77
N SER A 13 18.53 16.76 27.60
CA SER A 13 18.89 18.06 28.18
C SER A 13 17.94 18.64 29.26
N ALA A 14 17.04 17.84 29.82
CA ALA A 14 16.12 18.30 30.87
C ALA A 14 16.61 17.95 32.28
N SER A 15 17.68 18.57 32.74
CA SER A 15 18.13 18.54 34.13
C SER A 15 17.54 19.69 34.95
N GLY A 16 16.23 19.87 34.96
CA GLY A 16 15.60 20.91 35.78
C GLY A 16 14.10 20.71 35.92
N GLY A 17 13.67 20.33 37.12
CA GLY A 17 12.31 20.51 37.61
C GLY A 17 11.15 19.86 36.86
N ASN A 18 10.54 18.82 37.44
CA ASN A 18 9.37 18.04 36.97
C ASN A 18 9.63 16.82 36.10
N GLY A 19 10.52 15.94 36.52
CA GLY A 19 10.78 14.66 35.82
C GLY A 19 9.58 13.75 35.62
N ALA A 20 8.50 13.92 36.39
CA ALA A 20 7.26 13.15 36.25
C ALA A 20 6.44 13.60 35.00
N ALA A 21 6.31 14.91 34.79
CA ALA A 21 5.57 15.47 33.64
C ALA A 21 6.25 15.14 32.32
N TRP A 22 7.56 15.21 32.24
CA TRP A 22 8.33 14.84 31.04
C TRP A 22 8.24 13.34 30.72
N ARG A 23 8.25 12.48 31.74
CA ARG A 23 8.04 11.03 31.54
C ARG A 23 6.67 10.73 30.97
N VAL A 24 5.63 11.43 31.39
CA VAL A 24 4.26 11.25 30.86
C VAL A 24 4.19 11.75 29.42
N ILE A 25 4.78 12.91 29.10
CA ILE A 25 4.80 13.47 27.74
C ILE A 25 5.60 12.56 26.79
N CYS A 26 6.79 12.09 27.19
CA CYS A 26 7.55 11.13 26.40
C CYS A 26 6.80 9.79 26.23
N ALA A 27 6.17 9.28 27.28
CA ALA A 27 5.40 8.03 27.19
C ALA A 27 4.19 8.16 26.26
N THR A 28 3.46 9.27 26.29
CA THR A 28 2.31 9.49 25.37
C THR A 28 2.76 9.72 23.92
N GLN A 29 3.89 10.38 23.68
CA GLN A 29 4.46 10.51 22.35
C GLN A 29 4.96 9.17 21.81
N VAL A 30 5.67 8.38 22.61
CA VAL A 30 6.14 7.03 22.23
C VAL A 30 4.95 6.10 21.97
N LEU A 31 3.91 6.10 22.80
CA LEU A 31 2.70 5.32 22.58
C LEU A 31 2.00 5.71 21.27
N GLY A 32 1.93 7.01 20.96
CA GLY A 32 1.37 7.52 19.72
C GLY A 32 2.19 7.13 18.47
N ILE A 33 3.50 7.07 18.58
CA ILE A 33 4.40 6.65 17.48
C ILE A 33 4.28 5.14 17.25
N VAL A 34 4.27 4.34 18.33
CA VAL A 34 4.12 2.88 18.26
C VAL A 34 2.75 2.51 17.68
N GLY A 35 1.67 3.12 18.17
CA GLY A 35 0.33 2.87 17.66
C GLY A 35 0.21 3.23 16.17
N ARG A 36 0.80 4.34 15.72
CA ARG A 36 0.82 4.72 14.29
C ARG A 36 1.59 3.72 13.43
N ARG A 37 2.73 3.25 13.89
CA ARG A 37 3.52 2.24 13.15
C ARG A 37 2.76 0.93 13.02
N MET A 38 2.04 0.51 14.05
CA MET A 38 1.21 -0.71 14.01
C MET A 38 0.04 -0.59 13.01
N ILE A 39 -0.65 0.55 12.98
CA ILE A 39 -1.75 0.77 12.03
C ILE A 39 -1.24 0.75 10.59
N LEU A 40 -0.14 1.44 10.29
CA LEU A 40 0.45 1.45 8.96
C LEU A 40 0.92 0.06 8.52
N TYR A 41 1.55 -0.67 9.40
CA TYR A 41 1.96 -2.05 9.18
C TYR A 41 0.77 -2.96 8.87
N PHE A 42 -0.32 -2.84 9.63
CA PHE A 42 -1.53 -3.60 9.38
C PHE A 42 -2.17 -3.25 8.03
N LEU A 43 -2.24 -1.96 7.69
CA LEU A 43 -2.76 -1.51 6.40
C LEU A 43 -1.89 -2.00 5.23
N ASP A 44 -0.59 -2.07 5.41
CA ASP A 44 0.35 -2.61 4.40
C ASP A 44 0.11 -4.12 4.20
N LEU A 45 -0.06 -4.89 5.29
CA LEU A 45 -0.43 -6.30 5.22
C LEU A 45 -1.78 -6.54 4.53
N VAL A 46 -2.78 -5.70 4.82
CA VAL A 46 -4.08 -5.75 4.12
C VAL A 46 -3.90 -5.45 2.63
N GLY A 47 -3.09 -4.47 2.27
CA GLY A 47 -2.76 -4.16 0.88
C GLY A 47 -2.12 -5.34 0.14
N VAL A 48 -1.15 -5.99 0.80
CA VAL A 48 -0.49 -7.20 0.29
C VAL A 48 -1.51 -8.34 0.08
N ALA A 49 -2.40 -8.58 1.05
CA ALA A 49 -3.44 -9.60 0.94
C ALA A 49 -4.38 -9.33 -0.24
N VAL A 50 -4.84 -8.08 -0.38
CA VAL A 50 -5.75 -7.67 -1.47
C VAL A 50 -5.08 -7.80 -2.84
N PHE A 51 -3.81 -7.41 -2.97
CA PHE A 51 -3.09 -7.61 -4.23
C PHE A 51 -2.77 -9.08 -4.51
N ALA A 52 -2.52 -9.91 -3.50
CA ALA A 52 -2.40 -11.35 -3.69
C ALA A 52 -3.71 -11.96 -4.24
N VAL A 53 -4.87 -11.56 -3.69
CA VAL A 53 -6.19 -11.92 -4.22
C VAL A 53 -6.34 -11.51 -5.69
N SER A 54 -5.99 -10.26 -6.02
CA SER A 54 -6.02 -9.76 -7.40
C SER A 54 -5.11 -10.58 -8.33
N GLY A 55 -3.92 -10.99 -7.87
CA GLY A 55 -3.00 -11.85 -8.61
C GLY A 55 -3.59 -13.24 -8.92
N VAL A 56 -4.22 -13.88 -7.91
CA VAL A 56 -4.91 -15.17 -8.10
C VAL A 56 -6.05 -15.05 -9.12
N LEU A 57 -6.86 -14.00 -9.01
CA LEU A 57 -7.98 -13.77 -9.93
C LEU A 57 -7.50 -13.57 -11.38
N ALA A 58 -6.36 -12.92 -11.59
CA ALA A 58 -5.75 -12.76 -12.90
C ALA A 58 -5.17 -14.06 -13.45
N ALA A 59 -4.50 -14.85 -12.60
CA ALA A 59 -3.89 -16.12 -12.97
C ALA A 59 -4.90 -17.19 -13.40
N ARG A 60 -6.11 -17.18 -12.82
CA ARG A 60 -7.16 -18.17 -13.09
C ARG A 60 -7.46 -18.33 -14.58
N SER A 61 -7.50 -17.26 -15.34
CA SER A 61 -7.85 -17.29 -16.77
C SER A 61 -6.73 -17.85 -17.66
N ARG A 62 -5.57 -18.17 -17.09
CA ARG A 62 -4.35 -18.53 -17.85
C ARG A 62 -4.02 -20.02 -17.80
N GLY A 63 -4.78 -20.84 -17.06
CA GLY A 63 -4.52 -22.28 -16.99
C GLY A 63 -3.18 -22.65 -16.35
N VAL A 64 -2.62 -21.74 -15.51
CA VAL A 64 -1.37 -21.99 -14.77
C VAL A 64 -1.62 -22.91 -13.59
N ASP A 65 -0.61 -23.68 -13.20
CA ASP A 65 -0.63 -24.55 -12.04
C ASP A 65 -0.66 -23.77 -10.71
N LEU A 66 -0.82 -24.49 -9.60
CA LEU A 66 -0.91 -23.85 -8.28
C LEU A 66 0.34 -23.04 -7.93
N LEU A 67 1.52 -23.54 -8.29
CA LEU A 67 2.78 -22.85 -8.05
C LEU A 67 2.83 -21.54 -8.85
N GLY A 68 2.45 -21.56 -10.12
CA GLY A 68 2.35 -20.38 -10.97
C GLY A 68 1.38 -19.34 -10.42
N VAL A 69 0.22 -19.78 -9.89
CA VAL A 69 -0.74 -18.88 -9.22
C VAL A 69 -0.11 -18.20 -8.01
N LEU A 70 0.61 -18.96 -7.15
CA LEU A 70 1.29 -18.41 -5.97
C LEU A 70 2.38 -17.42 -6.35
N VAL A 71 3.16 -17.70 -7.38
CA VAL A 71 4.21 -16.80 -7.89
C VAL A 71 3.59 -15.49 -8.41
N ILE A 72 2.53 -15.57 -9.23
CA ILE A 72 1.84 -14.39 -9.74
C ILE A 72 1.25 -13.56 -8.60
N ALA A 73 0.63 -14.21 -7.60
CA ALA A 73 0.10 -13.54 -6.42
C ALA A 73 1.20 -12.83 -5.62
N ALA A 74 2.35 -13.50 -5.41
CA ALA A 74 3.49 -12.93 -4.71
C ALA A 74 4.05 -11.71 -5.44
N ILE A 75 4.36 -11.83 -6.72
CA ILE A 75 4.91 -10.73 -7.52
C ILE A 75 3.95 -9.55 -7.56
N THR A 76 2.63 -9.79 -7.68
CA THR A 76 1.62 -8.73 -7.64
C THR A 76 1.64 -8.01 -6.30
N ALA A 77 1.71 -8.76 -5.20
CA ALA A 77 1.59 -8.23 -3.85
C ALA A 77 2.83 -7.44 -3.38
N ILE A 78 4.04 -7.94 -3.71
CA ILE A 78 5.29 -7.31 -3.25
C ILE A 78 5.91 -6.38 -4.29
N GLY A 79 5.53 -6.49 -5.55
CA GLY A 79 6.20 -5.82 -6.67
C GLY A 79 6.23 -4.29 -6.54
N GLY A 80 5.10 -3.67 -6.21
CA GLY A 80 5.02 -2.22 -6.04
C GLY A 80 5.88 -1.69 -4.89
N GLY A 81 5.81 -2.35 -3.73
CA GLY A 81 6.63 -2.00 -2.57
C GLY A 81 8.12 -2.24 -2.78
N THR A 82 8.48 -3.31 -3.50
CA THR A 82 9.88 -3.59 -3.86
C THR A 82 10.44 -2.50 -4.77
N LEU A 83 9.68 -2.10 -5.81
CA LEU A 83 10.09 -1.01 -6.69
C LEU A 83 10.28 0.30 -5.93
N ARG A 84 9.35 0.63 -5.02
CA ARG A 84 9.46 1.79 -4.13
C ARG A 84 10.74 1.76 -3.30
N ASP A 85 11.00 0.65 -2.61
CA ASP A 85 12.14 0.54 -1.71
C ASP A 85 13.47 0.61 -2.48
N LEU A 86 13.52 0.03 -3.69
CA LEU A 86 14.68 0.14 -4.59
C LEU A 86 14.92 1.60 -5.01
N LEU A 87 13.89 2.32 -5.45
CA LEU A 87 14.02 3.71 -5.92
C LEU A 87 14.37 4.69 -4.79
N LEU A 88 13.90 4.42 -3.57
CA LEU A 88 14.21 5.21 -2.37
C LEU A 88 15.49 4.75 -1.65
N ASN A 89 16.24 3.80 -2.24
CA ASN A 89 17.44 3.22 -1.65
C ASN A 89 17.24 2.72 -0.20
N ARG A 90 16.08 2.11 0.05
CA ARG A 90 15.71 1.56 1.36
C ARG A 90 16.07 0.08 1.43
N TYR A 91 17.13 -0.23 2.14
CA TYR A 91 17.57 -1.58 2.39
C TYR A 91 17.60 -1.90 3.88
N PRO A 92 17.29 -3.15 4.24
CA PRO A 92 16.76 -4.25 3.43
C PRO A 92 15.29 -4.00 3.03
N ILE A 93 14.87 -4.61 1.88
CA ILE A 93 13.51 -4.50 1.35
C ILE A 93 12.49 -5.06 2.37
N PHE A 94 11.33 -4.44 2.50
CA PHE A 94 10.34 -4.67 3.57
C PHE A 94 9.95 -6.14 3.79
N TRP A 95 9.73 -6.91 2.73
CA TRP A 95 9.31 -8.32 2.83
C TRP A 95 10.46 -9.31 3.11
N ILE A 96 11.72 -8.89 2.92
CA ILE A 96 12.89 -9.71 3.27
C ILE A 96 13.11 -9.71 4.78
N THR A 97 12.81 -8.59 5.45
CA THR A 97 13.00 -8.47 6.90
C THR A 97 11.89 -9.10 7.71
N ASP A 98 10.71 -9.25 7.12
CA ASP A 98 9.54 -9.74 7.83
C ASP A 98 8.82 -10.83 7.02
N ALA A 99 8.99 -12.07 7.44
CA ALA A 99 8.35 -13.23 6.83
C ALA A 99 6.81 -13.22 6.91
N GLN A 100 6.22 -12.35 7.73
CA GLN A 100 4.74 -12.24 7.81
C GLN A 100 4.13 -11.82 6.48
N TYR A 101 4.83 -11.00 5.69
CA TYR A 101 4.36 -10.65 4.35
C TYR A 101 4.16 -11.88 3.46
N LEU A 102 5.13 -12.78 3.43
CA LEU A 102 5.03 -14.03 2.64
C LEU A 102 3.94 -14.96 3.17
N THR A 103 3.80 -15.07 4.49
CA THR A 103 2.73 -15.89 5.08
C THR A 103 1.34 -15.36 4.74
N VAL A 104 1.14 -14.03 4.77
CA VAL A 104 -0.12 -13.39 4.38
C VAL A 104 -0.40 -13.60 2.88
N ILE A 105 0.61 -13.49 2.01
CA ILE A 105 0.47 -13.74 0.58
C ILE A 105 0.02 -15.18 0.32
N ILE A 106 0.73 -16.16 0.89
CA ILE A 106 0.42 -17.57 0.71
C ILE A 106 -0.97 -17.89 1.25
N ALA A 107 -1.30 -17.45 2.46
CA ALA A 107 -2.59 -17.67 3.07
C ALA A 107 -3.74 -17.06 2.24
N SER A 108 -3.64 -15.79 1.85
CA SER A 108 -4.66 -15.12 1.04
C SER A 108 -4.78 -15.73 -0.36
N ALA A 109 -3.68 -16.14 -0.97
CA ALA A 109 -3.70 -16.81 -2.27
C ALA A 109 -4.39 -18.18 -2.19
N LEU A 110 -4.04 -19.03 -1.21
CA LEU A 110 -4.66 -20.36 -1.03
C LEU A 110 -6.14 -20.25 -0.68
N LEU A 111 -6.53 -19.31 0.20
CA LEU A 111 -7.93 -19.03 0.52
C LEU A 111 -8.71 -18.61 -0.74
N THR A 112 -8.12 -17.73 -1.55
CA THR A 112 -8.74 -17.27 -2.80
C THR A 112 -8.89 -18.41 -3.81
N VAL A 113 -7.86 -19.26 -3.99
CA VAL A 113 -7.92 -20.44 -4.85
C VAL A 113 -9.04 -21.39 -4.40
N GLY A 114 -9.13 -21.64 -3.07
CA GLY A 114 -10.20 -22.46 -2.48
C GLY A 114 -11.58 -21.87 -2.75
N TYR A 115 -11.76 -20.58 -2.51
CA TYR A 115 -13.03 -19.88 -2.75
C TYR A 115 -13.46 -19.95 -4.23
N VAL A 116 -12.54 -19.66 -5.15
CA VAL A 116 -12.80 -19.61 -6.59
C VAL A 116 -13.11 -21.01 -7.17
N ARG A 117 -12.66 -22.10 -6.52
CA ARG A 117 -13.04 -23.49 -6.90
C ARG A 117 -14.50 -23.78 -6.56
N VAL A 118 -15.03 -23.20 -5.48
CA VAL A 118 -16.39 -23.45 -5.00
C VAL A 118 -17.40 -22.49 -5.61
N ARG A 119 -17.01 -21.20 -5.77
CA ARG A 119 -17.89 -20.17 -6.31
C ARG A 119 -17.18 -19.36 -7.40
N PRO A 120 -17.82 -19.17 -8.56
CA PRO A 120 -17.28 -18.29 -9.60
C PRO A 120 -17.26 -16.85 -9.06
N PRO A 121 -16.11 -16.16 -9.12
CA PRO A 121 -16.02 -14.76 -8.69
C PRO A 121 -16.86 -13.86 -9.61
N PRO A 122 -17.42 -12.76 -9.09
CA PRO A 122 -18.09 -11.76 -9.91
C PRO A 122 -17.15 -11.24 -11.02
N GLY A 123 -17.71 -10.90 -12.19
CA GLY A 123 -16.92 -10.46 -13.35
C GLY A 123 -15.97 -9.28 -13.07
N ASN A 124 -16.31 -8.43 -12.10
CA ASN A 124 -15.51 -7.27 -11.73
C ASN A 124 -14.62 -7.50 -10.48
N ALA A 125 -14.57 -8.72 -9.94
CA ALA A 125 -13.85 -9.01 -8.69
C ALA A 125 -12.38 -8.59 -8.76
N LEU A 126 -11.69 -8.86 -9.86
CA LEU A 126 -10.31 -8.45 -10.09
C LEU A 126 -10.16 -6.92 -10.04
N LEU A 127 -11.04 -6.18 -10.73
CA LEU A 127 -10.98 -4.72 -10.79
C LEU A 127 -11.26 -4.08 -9.43
N VAL A 128 -12.15 -4.66 -8.64
CA VAL A 128 -12.46 -4.20 -7.29
C VAL A 128 -11.28 -4.48 -6.34
N ALA A 129 -10.74 -5.69 -6.35
CA ALA A 129 -9.56 -6.01 -5.55
C ALA A 129 -8.38 -5.10 -5.92
N ASP A 130 -8.14 -4.92 -7.23
CA ASP A 130 -7.10 -4.01 -7.72
C ASP A 130 -7.31 -2.55 -7.27
N ALA A 131 -8.55 -2.06 -7.26
CA ALA A 131 -8.86 -0.70 -6.80
C ALA A 131 -8.50 -0.47 -5.33
N PHE A 132 -8.79 -1.43 -4.45
CA PHE A 132 -8.39 -1.37 -3.04
C PHE A 132 -6.87 -1.49 -2.86
N GLY A 133 -6.23 -2.41 -3.57
CA GLY A 133 -4.78 -2.56 -3.56
C GLY A 133 -4.07 -1.28 -4.03
N LEU A 134 -4.54 -0.70 -5.14
CA LEU A 134 -4.05 0.57 -5.67
C LEU A 134 -4.14 1.69 -4.61
N ALA A 135 -5.29 1.84 -3.93
CA ALA A 135 -5.49 2.87 -2.93
C ALA A 135 -4.54 2.71 -1.73
N LEU A 136 -4.45 1.50 -1.18
CA LEU A 136 -3.60 1.20 -0.03
C LEU A 136 -2.12 1.45 -0.36
N PHE A 137 -1.63 0.92 -1.47
CA PHE A 137 -0.22 1.05 -1.83
C PHE A 137 0.16 2.43 -2.37
N ALA A 138 -0.76 3.15 -3.03
CA ALA A 138 -0.49 4.52 -3.44
C ALA A 138 -0.27 5.43 -2.22
N LEU A 139 -1.11 5.31 -1.20
CA LEU A 139 -1.00 6.12 0.01
C LEU A 139 0.13 5.65 0.95
N SER A 140 0.34 4.34 1.08
CA SER A 140 1.49 3.77 1.79
C SER A 140 2.81 4.23 1.13
N GLY A 141 2.88 4.15 -0.20
CA GLY A 141 4.03 4.63 -0.97
C GLY A 141 4.31 6.13 -0.78
N ALA A 142 3.25 6.95 -0.79
CA ALA A 142 3.35 8.38 -0.52
C ALA A 142 3.92 8.65 0.88
N GLN A 143 3.43 7.95 1.91
CA GLN A 143 3.93 8.11 3.28
C GLN A 143 5.39 7.71 3.44
N VAL A 144 5.81 6.67 2.72
CA VAL A 144 7.22 6.24 2.73
C VAL A 144 8.11 7.29 2.04
N ALA A 145 7.66 7.87 0.93
CA ALA A 145 8.37 8.95 0.26
C ALA A 145 8.45 10.24 1.10
N GLU A 146 7.37 10.59 1.82
CA GLU A 146 7.39 11.69 2.81
C GLU A 146 8.39 11.43 3.94
N ALA A 147 8.45 10.19 4.45
CA ALA A 147 9.42 9.83 5.49
C ALA A 147 10.87 9.92 4.98
N ALA A 148 11.09 9.72 3.68
CA ALA A 148 12.36 9.93 3.00
C ALA A 148 12.63 11.42 2.64
N GLN A 149 11.77 12.35 3.12
CA GLN A 149 11.88 13.79 2.89
C GLN A 149 11.88 14.19 1.40
N CYS A 150 11.18 13.45 0.56
CA CYS A 150 11.01 13.78 -0.85
C CYS A 150 10.11 15.01 -1.03
N PRO A 151 10.35 15.85 -2.05
CA PRO A 151 9.46 16.96 -2.38
C PRO A 151 8.06 16.46 -2.79
N PRO A 152 6.99 17.27 -2.60
CA PRO A 152 5.59 16.82 -2.79
C PRO A 152 5.31 16.17 -4.14
N ILE A 153 5.89 16.68 -5.22
CA ILE A 153 5.71 16.10 -6.56
C ILE A 153 6.28 14.68 -6.66
N ILE A 154 7.42 14.43 -6.03
CA ILE A 154 8.03 13.09 -5.95
C ILE A 154 7.20 12.18 -5.06
N VAL A 155 6.61 12.70 -3.97
CA VAL A 155 5.69 11.93 -3.12
C VAL A 155 4.49 11.43 -3.92
N VAL A 156 3.87 12.30 -4.76
CA VAL A 156 2.77 11.91 -5.65
C VAL A 156 3.22 10.85 -6.65
N LEU A 157 4.38 11.04 -7.27
CA LEU A 157 4.92 10.10 -8.24
C LEU A 157 5.21 8.73 -7.60
N MET A 158 5.93 8.72 -6.48
CA MET A 158 6.30 7.49 -5.76
C MET A 158 5.08 6.74 -5.23
N GLY A 159 4.09 7.46 -4.69
CA GLY A 159 2.84 6.87 -4.27
C GLY A 159 2.11 6.21 -5.44
N THR A 160 1.93 6.94 -6.54
CA THR A 160 1.28 6.43 -7.75
C THR A 160 2.02 5.23 -8.31
N MET A 161 3.34 5.30 -8.46
CA MET A 161 4.16 4.18 -8.95
C MET A 161 4.02 2.94 -8.06
N THR A 162 4.07 3.12 -6.73
CA THR A 162 3.94 2.00 -5.79
C THR A 162 2.61 1.29 -5.94
N GLY A 163 1.51 2.03 -6.05
CA GLY A 163 0.18 1.45 -6.21
C GLY A 163 -0.02 0.77 -7.56
N VAL A 164 0.48 1.37 -8.63
CA VAL A 164 0.29 0.90 -10.01
C VAL A 164 1.18 -0.28 -10.35
N ALA A 165 2.43 -0.32 -9.85
CA ALA A 165 3.45 -1.28 -10.29
C ALA A 165 3.05 -2.74 -10.01
N GLY A 166 2.39 -3.03 -8.88
CA GLY A 166 1.91 -4.39 -8.59
C GLY A 166 0.93 -4.89 -9.65
N GLY A 167 -0.03 -4.06 -10.05
CA GLY A 167 -1.00 -4.37 -11.12
C GLY A 167 -0.34 -4.51 -12.49
N VAL A 168 0.63 -3.65 -12.81
CA VAL A 168 1.38 -3.72 -14.08
C VAL A 168 2.18 -5.02 -14.16
N LEU A 169 2.91 -5.38 -13.11
CA LEU A 169 3.67 -6.63 -13.09
C LEU A 169 2.76 -7.85 -13.25
N ARG A 170 1.61 -7.87 -12.54
CA ARG A 170 0.60 -8.91 -12.69
C ARG A 170 0.15 -9.05 -14.15
N ASP A 171 -0.25 -7.94 -14.78
CA ASP A 171 -0.79 -7.94 -16.12
C ASP A 171 0.27 -8.38 -17.15
N VAL A 172 1.51 -7.92 -17.00
CA VAL A 172 2.63 -8.34 -17.87
C VAL A 172 2.90 -9.84 -17.75
N ILE A 173 2.99 -10.38 -16.52
CA ILE A 173 3.26 -11.82 -16.31
C ILE A 173 2.10 -12.68 -16.82
N THR A 174 0.86 -12.19 -16.68
CA THR A 174 -0.31 -12.88 -17.23
C THR A 174 -0.54 -12.62 -18.72
N ALA A 175 0.42 -12.00 -19.42
CA ALA A 175 0.33 -11.65 -20.83
C ALA A 175 -0.96 -10.90 -21.18
N GLN A 176 -1.33 -9.93 -20.34
CA GLN A 176 -2.44 -9.00 -20.58
C GLN A 176 -1.92 -7.59 -20.80
N VAL A 177 -2.65 -6.80 -21.56
CA VAL A 177 -2.36 -5.36 -21.65
C VAL A 177 -2.62 -4.74 -20.30
N PRO A 178 -1.61 -4.07 -19.68
CA PRO A 178 -1.76 -3.49 -18.34
C PRO A 178 -2.95 -2.53 -18.24
N LEU A 179 -3.65 -2.58 -17.09
CA LEU A 179 -4.82 -1.74 -16.83
C LEU A 179 -4.53 -0.25 -16.96
N ILE A 180 -3.30 0.18 -16.65
CA ILE A 180 -2.86 1.57 -16.81
C ILE A 180 -2.90 2.06 -18.27
N LEU A 181 -2.73 1.14 -19.23
CA LEU A 181 -2.76 1.47 -20.67
C LEU A 181 -4.16 1.32 -21.27
N ARG A 182 -5.06 0.64 -20.58
CA ARG A 182 -6.42 0.35 -21.08
C ARG A 182 -7.50 1.26 -20.47
N ARG A 183 -7.20 1.93 -19.35
CA ARG A 183 -8.18 2.69 -18.57
C ARG A 183 -7.57 4.00 -18.10
N ASP A 184 -8.08 5.12 -18.63
CA ASP A 184 -7.57 6.47 -18.31
C ASP A 184 -7.71 6.83 -16.83
N ILE A 185 -8.75 6.29 -16.16
CA ILE A 185 -9.01 6.55 -14.74
C ILE A 185 -8.36 5.44 -13.87
N TYR A 186 -7.11 5.10 -14.14
CA TYR A 186 -6.33 4.16 -13.32
C TYR A 186 -5.24 4.90 -12.53
N ALA A 187 -4.21 5.37 -13.20
CA ALA A 187 -3.13 6.14 -12.58
C ALA A 187 -3.62 7.52 -12.11
N THR A 188 -4.54 8.14 -12.86
CA THR A 188 -5.14 9.43 -12.49
C THR A 188 -5.89 9.36 -11.16
N ALA A 189 -6.59 8.27 -10.84
CA ALA A 189 -7.22 8.09 -9.54
C ALA A 189 -6.19 8.04 -8.41
N ALA A 190 -5.05 7.37 -8.60
CA ALA A 190 -3.97 7.34 -7.62
C ALA A 190 -3.33 8.73 -7.45
N ILE A 191 -3.03 9.43 -8.55
CA ILE A 191 -2.48 10.79 -8.53
C ILE A 191 -3.41 11.74 -7.76
N VAL A 192 -4.69 11.76 -8.09
CA VAL A 192 -5.69 12.63 -7.43
C VAL A 192 -5.81 12.27 -5.94
N GLY A 193 -5.85 10.99 -5.61
CA GLY A 193 -5.96 10.55 -4.21
C GLY A 193 -4.72 10.91 -3.37
N VAL A 194 -3.51 10.74 -3.92
CA VAL A 194 -2.27 11.14 -3.21
C VAL A 194 -2.16 12.67 -3.13
N ALA A 195 -2.52 13.40 -4.20
CA ALA A 195 -2.55 14.87 -4.16
C ALA A 195 -3.54 15.37 -3.11
N PHE A 196 -4.73 14.76 -3.04
CA PHE A 196 -5.74 15.09 -2.02
C PHE A 196 -5.25 14.77 -0.60
N TYR A 197 -4.55 13.66 -0.41
CA TYR A 197 -3.91 13.32 0.86
C TYR A 197 -2.92 14.41 1.31
N LEU A 198 -2.04 14.89 0.41
CA LEU A 198 -1.11 15.99 0.70
C LEU A 198 -1.85 17.30 0.99
N LEU A 199 -2.91 17.59 0.26
CA LEU A 199 -3.74 18.77 0.46
C LEU A 199 -4.37 18.76 1.87
N LEU A 200 -4.95 17.65 2.30
CA LEU A 200 -5.52 17.51 3.65
C LEU A 200 -4.46 17.74 4.74
N GLN A 201 -3.24 17.29 4.53
CA GLN A 201 -2.14 17.57 5.46
C GLN A 201 -1.76 19.05 5.49
N ALA A 202 -1.77 19.74 4.33
CA ALA A 202 -1.52 21.17 4.26
C ALA A 202 -2.58 21.99 5.01
N PHE A 203 -3.81 21.49 5.09
CA PHE A 203 -4.88 22.07 5.92
C PHE A 203 -4.79 21.69 7.41
N GLY A 204 -3.72 21.01 7.84
CA GLY A 204 -3.48 20.68 9.24
C GLY A 204 -4.18 19.42 9.74
N LEU A 205 -4.80 18.60 8.87
CA LEU A 205 -5.35 17.32 9.30
C LEU A 205 -4.26 16.33 9.70
N GLN A 206 -4.58 15.48 10.67
CA GLN A 206 -3.66 14.43 11.09
C GLN A 206 -3.38 13.46 9.93
N ARG A 207 -2.15 12.97 9.85
CA ARG A 207 -1.71 12.05 8.78
C ARG A 207 -2.63 10.83 8.60
N SER A 208 -3.19 10.27 9.68
CA SER A 208 -4.12 9.14 9.62
C SER A 208 -5.47 9.50 9.02
N GLN A 209 -6.00 10.69 9.30
CA GLN A 209 -7.24 11.20 8.72
C GLN A 209 -7.06 11.53 7.24
N ALA A 210 -5.94 12.17 6.90
CA ALA A 210 -5.57 12.45 5.51
C ALA A 210 -5.41 11.16 4.69
N PHE A 211 -4.80 10.11 5.28
CA PHE A 211 -4.70 8.78 4.66
C PHE A 211 -6.09 8.20 4.35
N GLY A 212 -6.99 8.20 5.33
CA GLY A 212 -8.37 7.74 5.13
C GLY A 212 -9.10 8.52 4.05
N GLY A 213 -8.97 9.85 4.04
CA GLY A 213 -9.55 10.72 3.01
C GLY A 213 -9.02 10.41 1.61
N GLY A 214 -7.71 10.30 1.46
CA GLY A 214 -7.07 9.92 0.19
C GLY A 214 -7.50 8.53 -0.29
N MET A 215 -7.58 7.55 0.61
CA MET A 215 -8.04 6.20 0.30
C MET A 215 -9.48 6.19 -0.24
N VAL A 216 -10.38 6.91 0.42
CA VAL A 216 -11.79 7.04 -0.03
C VAL A 216 -11.85 7.65 -1.43
N VAL A 217 -11.06 8.68 -1.72
CA VAL A 217 -11.02 9.30 -3.05
C VAL A 217 -10.55 8.33 -4.12
N VAL A 218 -9.43 7.61 -3.90
CA VAL A 218 -8.93 6.62 -4.88
C VAL A 218 -9.96 5.54 -5.13
N VAL A 219 -10.50 4.92 -4.06
CA VAL A 219 -11.48 3.83 -4.18
C VAL A 219 -12.76 4.32 -4.85
N ALA A 220 -13.29 5.49 -4.45
CA ALA A 220 -14.51 6.04 -5.05
C ALA A 220 -14.33 6.30 -6.55
N LEU A 221 -13.24 6.96 -6.97
CA LEU A 221 -12.94 7.21 -8.39
C LEU A 221 -12.84 5.90 -9.18
N ARG A 222 -12.17 4.90 -8.63
CA ARG A 222 -12.01 3.58 -9.27
C ARG A 222 -13.34 2.83 -9.38
N LEU A 223 -14.14 2.78 -8.32
CA LEU A 223 -15.44 2.11 -8.33
C LEU A 223 -16.44 2.80 -9.26
N LEU A 224 -16.46 4.12 -9.29
CA LEU A 224 -17.26 4.89 -10.24
C LEU A 224 -16.83 4.62 -11.69
N ALA A 225 -15.53 4.59 -11.97
CA ALA A 225 -15.00 4.26 -13.28
C ALA A 225 -15.37 2.83 -13.71
N ILE A 226 -15.35 1.86 -12.78
CA ILE A 226 -15.76 0.47 -13.04
C ILE A 226 -17.27 0.41 -13.33
N ARG A 227 -18.09 1.13 -12.54
CA ARG A 227 -19.56 1.10 -12.66
C ARG A 227 -20.05 1.74 -13.96
N TRP A 228 -19.47 2.87 -14.36
CA TRP A 228 -19.89 3.61 -15.53
C TRP A 228 -19.18 3.19 -16.82
N GLY A 229 -18.26 2.23 -16.73
CA GLY A 229 -17.55 1.72 -17.89
C GLY A 229 -16.79 2.83 -18.64
N LEU A 230 -16.31 3.86 -17.92
CA LEU A 230 -15.60 4.98 -18.52
C LEU A 230 -14.32 4.47 -19.17
N HIS A 231 -14.43 4.29 -20.48
CA HIS A 231 -13.31 4.08 -21.38
C HIS A 231 -13.28 5.31 -22.28
N CYS A 232 -12.26 6.13 -22.21
CA CYS A 232 -11.98 6.99 -23.36
C CYS A 232 -11.49 6.11 -24.50
N CYS A 233 -11.98 6.38 -25.68
CA CYS A 233 -11.83 5.66 -26.94
C CYS A 233 -10.42 5.16 -27.24
#